data_3e3b94edd45ea945f2f4f17298130786
#
_entry.id   3e3b94edd45ea945f2f4f17298130786
#
_cell.length_a   1.000
_cell.length_b   1.000
_cell.length_c   1.000
_cell.angle_alpha   90.00
_cell.angle_beta   90.00
_cell.angle_gamma   90.00
#
_symmetry.space_group_name_H-M   'P 1'
#
loop_
_entity.id
_entity.type
_entity.pdbx_description
1 polymer ?
#
loop_
_entity_poly.entity_id
_entity_poly.type
_entity_poly.pdbx_seq_one_letter_code
_entity_poly.pdbx_strand_id
1 'polypeptide(L)'
;CIRDSKRRLPSGGTLHIEEIQDQVELALMRSGEHKVARSYVLYREQRAQERGPAAVTLPADEKFAGISVVHHDGSTAPLDIARIRTIVTEACEGLIDVDAERIIDESLNNMYDGISATDVATSVLITARTLVEEEPNYTYVSARLLLDELRTEALTFLDVDGSGTQQSATQAQMATVYPQALRQFILRGIELELLAPQLAEFDLDRLGAALLPERDHLFTYLGLQTLYDRYFIHSNDIRIELPQVFFMRVAMGLAVEEDDPCARAIEFYNLLSSFDYMSSTPTLFNAGTLRPQLSSCFLTTVPDDLHGIYGAIQDNAMLSKWAGGLGNDWTPVRALGTYIKGTNGKSQGVV
;
A
#
# COMPACT_ATOMS: atom_id res chain seq x y z
N CYS A 1 25.00 -0.44 17.14
CA CYS A 1 25.42 -0.12 15.76
C CYS A 1 25.26 1.38 15.42
N ILE A 2 24.05 1.87 15.21
CA ILE A 2 23.81 3.28 14.79
C ILE A 2 24.44 4.30 15.76
N ARG A 3 24.41 4.07 17.07
CA ARG A 3 24.97 4.95 18.08
C ARG A 3 26.52 4.98 18.04
N ASP A 4 27.15 3.87 17.72
CA ASP A 4 28.61 3.75 17.62
C ASP A 4 29.14 4.28 16.30
N SER A 5 28.41 4.10 15.21
CA SER A 5 28.71 4.72 13.90
C SER A 5 28.64 6.25 13.96
N LYS A 6 27.63 6.83 14.64
CA LYS A 6 27.52 8.28 14.89
C LYS A 6 28.65 8.86 15.73
N ARG A 7 29.25 8.07 16.64
CA ARG A 7 30.42 8.51 17.43
C ARG A 7 31.71 8.61 16.61
N ARG A 8 31.83 7.83 15.52
CA ARG A 8 33.04 7.85 14.65
C ARG A 8 33.00 8.90 13.56
N LEU A 9 31.81 9.37 13.18
CA LEU A 9 31.60 10.42 12.17
C LEU A 9 30.77 11.57 12.74
N PRO A 10 31.33 12.39 13.64
CA PRO A 10 30.57 13.47 14.27
C PRO A 10 30.19 14.60 13.31
N SER A 11 30.84 14.71 12.15
CA SER A 11 30.62 15.77 11.14
C SER A 11 29.90 15.31 9.89
N GLY A 12 29.35 14.05 9.86
CA GLY A 12 28.78 13.45 8.65
C GLY A 12 29.85 12.88 7.73
N GLY A 13 29.48 11.88 6.95
CA GLY A 13 30.37 11.20 6.01
C GLY A 13 29.75 9.88 5.55
N THR A 14 30.35 9.26 4.53
CA THR A 14 29.94 7.97 4.00
C THR A 14 30.64 6.86 4.79
N LEU A 15 29.87 5.87 5.29
CA LEU A 15 30.41 4.65 5.88
C LEU A 15 30.42 3.55 4.82
N HIS A 16 31.53 2.85 4.66
CA HIS A 16 31.55 1.65 3.85
C HIS A 16 30.76 0.53 4.53
N ILE A 17 30.06 -0.28 3.73
CA ILE A 17 29.22 -1.38 4.23
C ILE A 17 30.01 -2.35 5.11
N GLU A 18 31.28 -2.55 4.80
CA GLU A 18 32.20 -3.40 5.57
C GLU A 18 32.40 -2.89 6.99
N GLU A 19 32.49 -1.57 7.19
CA GLU A 19 32.62 -0.96 8.52
C GLU A 19 31.33 -1.15 9.34
N ILE A 20 30.17 -1.12 8.70
CA ILE A 20 28.88 -1.41 9.34
C ILE A 20 28.81 -2.89 9.74
N GLN A 21 29.26 -3.79 8.87
CA GLN A 21 29.32 -5.22 9.11
C GLN A 21 30.23 -5.57 10.29
N ASP A 22 31.40 -4.92 10.38
CA ASP A 22 32.32 -5.07 11.52
C ASP A 22 31.68 -4.61 12.85
N GLN A 23 30.89 -3.52 12.81
CA GLN A 23 30.16 -3.06 14.00
C GLN A 23 29.04 -4.01 14.42
N VAL A 24 28.37 -4.68 13.49
CA VAL A 24 27.38 -5.72 13.77
C VAL A 24 28.04 -6.91 14.45
N GLU A 25 29.17 -7.38 13.93
CA GLU A 25 29.95 -8.48 14.51
C GLU A 25 30.39 -8.15 15.95
N LEU A 26 30.99 -6.98 16.14
CA LEU A 26 31.40 -6.52 17.47
C LEU A 26 30.22 -6.39 18.45
N ALA A 27 29.05 -5.95 17.97
CA ALA A 27 27.85 -5.85 18.80
C ALA A 27 27.34 -7.23 19.24
N LEU A 28 27.32 -8.21 18.32
CA LEU A 28 26.95 -9.60 18.62
C LEU A 28 27.93 -10.27 19.60
N MET A 29 29.23 -10.05 19.42
CA MET A 29 30.23 -10.52 20.36
C MET A 29 30.06 -9.94 21.76
N ARG A 30 29.83 -8.63 21.86
CA ARG A 30 29.63 -7.94 23.15
C ARG A 30 28.32 -8.30 23.85
N SER A 31 27.29 -8.69 23.12
CA SER A 31 26.02 -9.15 23.69
C SER A 31 26.06 -10.60 24.22
N GLY A 32 27.18 -11.30 24.03
CA GLY A 32 27.33 -12.69 24.45
C GLY A 32 26.74 -13.71 23.45
N GLU A 33 26.21 -13.27 22.34
CA GLU A 33 25.61 -14.13 21.31
C GLU A 33 26.67 -14.73 20.36
N HIS A 34 27.66 -15.43 20.95
CA HIS A 34 28.83 -15.94 20.23
C HIS A 34 28.49 -16.92 19.11
N LYS A 35 27.41 -17.69 19.22
CA LYS A 35 26.98 -18.61 18.15
C LYS A 35 26.45 -17.83 16.94
N VAL A 36 25.68 -16.77 17.19
CA VAL A 36 25.13 -15.91 16.14
C VAL A 36 26.25 -15.10 15.47
N ALA A 37 27.17 -14.53 16.27
CA ALA A 37 28.35 -13.84 15.77
C ALA A 37 29.19 -14.74 14.85
N ARG A 38 29.45 -15.98 15.26
CA ARG A 38 30.21 -16.95 14.44
C ARG A 38 29.49 -17.30 13.12
N SER A 39 28.17 -17.52 13.19
CA SER A 39 27.40 -17.79 11.98
C SER A 39 27.40 -16.60 11.03
N TYR A 40 27.34 -15.38 11.57
CA TYR A 40 27.41 -14.15 10.79
C TYR A 40 28.76 -13.96 10.10
N VAL A 41 29.88 -14.22 10.79
CA VAL A 41 31.24 -14.16 10.22
C VAL A 41 31.41 -15.19 9.11
N LEU A 42 31.01 -16.44 9.36
CA LEU A 42 31.09 -17.51 8.34
C LEU A 42 30.26 -17.19 7.09
N TYR A 43 29.05 -16.66 7.29
CA TYR A 43 28.20 -16.21 6.19
C TYR A 43 28.87 -15.07 5.40
N ARG A 44 29.44 -14.09 6.10
CA ARG A 44 30.17 -12.97 5.49
C ARG A 44 31.38 -13.43 4.69
N GLU A 45 32.20 -14.35 5.25
CA GLU A 45 33.35 -14.92 4.54
C GLU A 45 32.92 -15.73 3.33
N GLN A 46 31.88 -16.54 3.44
CA GLN A 46 31.34 -17.28 2.30
C GLN A 46 30.88 -16.33 1.19
N ARG A 47 30.17 -15.26 1.54
CA ARG A 47 29.75 -14.23 0.58
C ARG A 47 30.91 -13.40 0.02
N ALA A 48 31.99 -13.19 0.78
CA ALA A 48 33.19 -12.52 0.29
C ALA A 48 33.97 -13.42 -0.70
N GLN A 49 34.02 -14.73 -0.46
CA GLN A 49 34.60 -15.70 -1.38
C GLN A 49 33.82 -15.84 -2.68
N GLU A 50 32.49 -15.75 -2.59
CA GLU A 50 31.58 -15.73 -3.77
C GLU A 50 31.75 -14.44 -4.61
N ARG A 51 32.26 -13.35 -4.04
CA ARG A 51 32.58 -12.08 -4.72
C ARG A 51 34.06 -11.98 -5.25
N GLY A 52 34.83 -13.03 -5.17
CA GLY A 52 36.22 -13.11 -5.67
C GLY A 52 36.30 -12.93 -7.20
N PRO A 53 37.47 -12.56 -7.80
CA PRO A 53 37.55 -12.06 -9.16
C PRO A 53 37.07 -13.07 -10.19
N ALA A 54 36.11 -12.61 -11.00
CA ALA A 54 35.62 -13.11 -12.29
C ALA A 54 35.91 -14.58 -12.60
N ALA A 55 35.09 -15.49 -12.11
CA ALA A 55 34.84 -16.76 -12.76
C ALA A 55 34.05 -16.50 -14.05
N VAL A 56 34.38 -17.23 -15.11
CA VAL A 56 33.72 -17.24 -16.42
C VAL A 56 32.20 -17.01 -16.26
N THR A 57 31.69 -15.92 -16.83
CA THR A 57 30.31 -15.57 -16.86
C THR A 57 29.50 -16.62 -17.61
N LEU A 58 28.95 -17.59 -16.91
CA LEU A 58 27.78 -18.32 -17.39
C LEU A 58 26.66 -17.32 -17.59
N PRO A 59 25.76 -17.48 -18.58
CA PRO A 59 24.56 -16.67 -18.68
C PRO A 59 23.84 -16.65 -17.31
N ALA A 60 23.40 -15.48 -16.87
CA ALA A 60 22.80 -15.30 -15.53
C ALA A 60 21.72 -16.35 -15.23
N ASP A 61 20.95 -16.76 -16.23
CA ASP A 61 19.88 -17.74 -16.13
C ASP A 61 20.39 -19.15 -15.72
N GLU A 62 21.59 -19.56 -16.14
CA GLU A 62 22.17 -20.86 -15.75
C GLU A 62 22.67 -20.85 -14.29
N LYS A 63 23.13 -19.71 -13.79
CA LYS A 63 23.62 -19.57 -12.40
C LYS A 63 22.51 -19.77 -11.37
N PHE A 64 21.28 -19.38 -11.71
CA PHE A 64 20.13 -19.39 -10.80
C PHE A 64 19.09 -20.47 -11.11
N ALA A 65 19.31 -21.30 -12.15
CA ALA A 65 18.40 -22.38 -12.58
C ALA A 65 18.13 -23.46 -11.50
N GLY A 66 18.93 -23.50 -10.42
CA GLY A 66 18.76 -24.47 -9.33
C GLY A 66 17.98 -23.95 -8.13
N ILE A 67 17.50 -22.69 -8.14
CA ILE A 67 16.74 -22.13 -7.04
C ILE A 67 15.28 -22.57 -7.13
N SER A 68 14.75 -23.14 -6.04
CA SER A 68 13.34 -23.47 -5.88
C SER A 68 12.65 -22.42 -5.02
N VAL A 69 11.40 -22.11 -5.36
CA VAL A 69 10.52 -21.16 -4.68
C VAL A 69 9.41 -21.93 -4.00
N VAL A 70 9.12 -21.59 -2.74
CA VAL A 70 8.02 -22.15 -1.94
C VAL A 70 6.81 -21.24 -2.06
N HIS A 71 5.70 -21.77 -2.55
CA HIS A 71 4.42 -21.08 -2.62
C HIS A 71 3.64 -21.15 -1.30
N HIS A 72 2.62 -20.33 -1.15
CA HIS A 72 1.81 -20.23 0.06
C HIS A 72 1.07 -21.55 0.42
N ASP A 73 0.77 -22.37 -0.57
CA ASP A 73 0.16 -23.70 -0.42
C ASP A 73 1.18 -24.80 -0.03
N GLY A 74 2.46 -24.45 0.14
CA GLY A 74 3.55 -25.36 0.42
C GLY A 74 4.10 -26.09 -0.79
N SER A 75 3.59 -25.85 -2.00
CA SER A 75 4.17 -26.39 -3.24
C SER A 75 5.50 -25.69 -3.55
N THR A 76 6.36 -26.38 -4.29
CA THR A 76 7.65 -25.85 -4.74
C THR A 76 7.73 -25.83 -6.25
N ALA A 77 8.23 -24.74 -6.81
CA ALA A 77 8.47 -24.58 -8.24
C ALA A 77 9.85 -23.97 -8.49
N PRO A 78 10.47 -24.18 -9.65
CA PRO A 78 11.68 -23.45 -10.04
C PRO A 78 11.45 -21.94 -10.02
N LEU A 79 12.49 -21.16 -9.67
CA LEU A 79 12.45 -19.70 -9.76
C LEU A 79 12.17 -19.27 -11.21
N ASP A 80 11.11 -18.52 -11.42
CA ASP A 80 10.72 -17.98 -12.72
C ASP A 80 11.49 -16.67 -13.02
N ILE A 81 12.73 -16.83 -13.51
CA ILE A 81 13.61 -15.72 -13.89
C ILE A 81 12.99 -14.94 -15.07
N ALA A 82 12.30 -15.61 -15.99
CA ALA A 82 11.67 -14.97 -17.13
C ALA A 82 10.56 -14.01 -16.67
N ARG A 83 9.77 -14.41 -15.68
CA ARG A 83 8.76 -13.55 -15.06
C ARG A 83 9.40 -12.33 -14.39
N ILE A 84 10.47 -12.52 -13.62
CA ILE A 84 11.20 -11.41 -12.97
C ILE A 84 11.71 -10.42 -14.02
N ARG A 85 12.34 -10.90 -15.09
CA ARG A 85 12.80 -10.04 -16.19
C ARG A 85 11.63 -9.26 -16.81
N THR A 86 10.51 -9.90 -17.07
CA THR A 86 9.34 -9.26 -17.66
C THR A 86 8.82 -8.13 -16.77
N ILE A 87 8.56 -8.39 -15.48
CA ILE A 87 7.98 -7.38 -14.57
C ILE A 87 8.93 -6.20 -14.33
N VAL A 88 10.24 -6.46 -14.22
CA VAL A 88 11.23 -5.39 -14.02
C VAL A 88 11.40 -4.56 -15.30
N THR A 89 11.41 -5.19 -16.47
CA THR A 89 11.52 -4.47 -17.76
C THR A 89 10.28 -3.60 -17.97
N GLU A 90 9.07 -4.13 -17.79
CA GLU A 90 7.83 -3.34 -17.85
C GLU A 90 7.81 -2.21 -16.81
N ALA A 91 8.33 -2.45 -15.60
CA ALA A 91 8.40 -1.43 -14.56
C ALA A 91 9.32 -0.25 -14.94
N CYS A 92 10.36 -0.50 -15.72
CA CYS A 92 11.28 0.53 -16.21
C CYS A 92 10.82 1.21 -17.50
N GLU A 93 9.81 0.69 -18.18
CA GLU A 93 9.37 1.19 -19.49
C GLU A 93 8.97 2.67 -19.44
N GLY A 94 9.49 3.46 -20.39
CA GLY A 94 9.18 4.89 -20.51
C GLY A 94 9.83 5.78 -19.45
N LEU A 95 10.67 5.25 -18.56
CA LEU A 95 11.44 6.02 -17.59
C LEU A 95 12.87 6.23 -18.10
N ILE A 96 13.44 7.38 -17.76
CA ILE A 96 14.84 7.73 -18.08
C ILE A 96 15.74 7.44 -16.87
N ASP A 97 17.00 7.18 -17.13
CA ASP A 97 18.05 6.99 -16.13
C ASP A 97 17.80 5.84 -15.14
N VAL A 98 16.99 4.85 -15.53
CA VAL A 98 16.77 3.60 -14.78
C VAL A 98 17.34 2.40 -15.55
N ASP A 99 17.93 1.45 -14.82
CA ASP A 99 18.58 0.25 -15.38
C ASP A 99 17.88 -1.01 -14.87
N ALA A 100 17.13 -1.67 -15.76
CA ALA A 100 16.41 -2.90 -15.45
C ALA A 100 17.35 -4.06 -15.15
N GLU A 101 18.45 -4.21 -15.91
CA GLU A 101 19.41 -5.30 -15.70
C GLU A 101 20.09 -5.20 -14.34
N ARG A 102 20.40 -3.98 -13.88
CA ARG A 102 20.93 -3.76 -12.53
C ARG A 102 19.98 -4.26 -11.45
N ILE A 103 18.68 -3.95 -11.55
CA ILE A 103 17.68 -4.44 -10.60
C ILE A 103 17.62 -5.97 -10.63
N ILE A 104 17.59 -6.58 -11.84
CA ILE A 104 17.50 -8.01 -12.02
C ILE A 104 18.71 -8.71 -11.38
N ASP A 105 19.91 -8.28 -11.73
CA ASP A 105 21.16 -8.88 -11.25
C ASP A 105 21.31 -8.77 -9.72
N GLU A 106 21.05 -7.58 -9.16
CA GLU A 106 21.13 -7.36 -7.71
C GLU A 106 20.04 -8.17 -6.97
N SER A 107 18.84 -8.27 -7.54
CA SER A 107 17.75 -9.08 -6.94
C SER A 107 18.07 -10.56 -6.97
N LEU A 108 18.50 -11.10 -8.11
CA LEU A 108 18.86 -12.51 -8.26
C LEU A 108 20.00 -12.92 -7.32
N ASN A 109 20.97 -12.04 -7.10
CA ASN A 109 22.07 -12.29 -6.16
C ASN A 109 21.63 -12.37 -4.68
N ASN A 110 20.45 -11.87 -4.35
CA ASN A 110 19.86 -11.94 -3.00
C ASN A 110 18.96 -13.18 -2.80
N MET A 111 18.70 -13.96 -3.86
CA MET A 111 17.84 -15.14 -3.79
C MET A 111 18.61 -16.38 -3.37
N TYR A 112 17.91 -17.28 -2.70
CA TYR A 112 18.45 -18.55 -2.17
C TYR A 112 17.45 -19.70 -2.40
N ASP A 113 17.92 -20.93 -2.39
CA ASP A 113 17.08 -22.11 -2.58
C ASP A 113 16.07 -22.25 -1.43
N GLY A 114 14.80 -22.49 -1.77
CA GLY A 114 13.70 -22.53 -0.80
C GLY A 114 13.14 -21.15 -0.39
N ILE A 115 13.47 -20.08 -1.11
CA ILE A 115 12.90 -18.74 -0.87
C ILE A 115 11.37 -18.76 -1.04
N SER A 116 10.64 -18.00 -0.26
CA SER A 116 9.19 -17.87 -0.46
C SER A 116 8.85 -17.01 -1.67
N ALA A 117 7.72 -17.28 -2.34
CA ALA A 117 7.26 -16.47 -3.47
C ALA A 117 7.08 -14.98 -3.08
N THR A 118 6.61 -14.72 -1.85
CA THR A 118 6.50 -13.35 -1.29
C THR A 118 7.86 -12.69 -1.13
N ASP A 119 8.87 -13.44 -0.64
CA ASP A 119 10.22 -12.89 -0.46
C ASP A 119 10.91 -12.63 -1.81
N VAL A 120 10.59 -13.38 -2.86
CA VAL A 120 11.04 -13.08 -4.23
C VAL A 120 10.53 -11.70 -4.66
N ALA A 121 9.23 -11.45 -4.58
CA ALA A 121 8.62 -10.17 -4.95
C ALA A 121 9.19 -9.02 -4.08
N THR A 122 9.26 -9.23 -2.77
CA THR A 122 9.81 -8.26 -1.82
C THR A 122 11.29 -7.96 -2.11
N SER A 123 12.10 -8.95 -2.48
CA SER A 123 13.52 -8.75 -2.83
C SER A 123 13.68 -7.84 -4.04
N VAL A 124 12.89 -8.06 -5.09
CA VAL A 124 12.91 -7.23 -6.31
C VAL A 124 12.48 -5.79 -5.98
N LEU A 125 11.41 -5.64 -5.22
CA LEU A 125 10.90 -4.34 -4.79
C LEU A 125 11.92 -3.57 -3.93
N ILE A 126 12.53 -4.22 -2.93
CA ILE A 126 13.52 -3.59 -2.05
C ILE A 126 14.75 -3.17 -2.85
N THR A 127 15.22 -3.99 -3.78
CA THR A 127 16.36 -3.65 -4.64
C THR A 127 16.08 -2.37 -5.42
N ALA A 128 14.92 -2.26 -6.09
CA ALA A 128 14.56 -1.04 -6.80
C ALA A 128 14.46 0.18 -5.87
N ARG A 129 13.95 0.00 -4.65
CA ARG A 129 13.85 1.08 -3.65
C ARG A 129 15.19 1.61 -3.17
N THR A 130 16.21 0.77 -3.06
CA THR A 130 17.55 1.24 -2.64
C THR A 130 18.17 2.17 -3.67
N LEU A 131 17.78 2.05 -4.94
CA LEU A 131 18.27 2.89 -6.02
C LEU A 131 17.61 4.27 -6.12
N VAL A 132 16.52 4.50 -5.37
CA VAL A 132 15.82 5.82 -5.32
C VAL A 132 16.75 6.94 -4.80
N GLU A 133 17.71 6.61 -3.92
CA GLU A 133 18.67 7.59 -3.41
C GLU A 133 19.67 8.05 -4.48
N GLU A 134 19.93 7.21 -5.50
CA GLU A 134 20.81 7.52 -6.62
C GLU A 134 20.07 8.22 -7.76
N GLU A 135 18.88 7.70 -8.12
CA GLU A 135 18.02 8.22 -9.18
C GLU A 135 16.55 8.20 -8.74
N PRO A 136 15.89 9.37 -8.58
CA PRO A 136 14.51 9.46 -8.11
C PRO A 136 13.48 8.72 -8.96
N ASN A 137 13.73 8.49 -10.25
CA ASN A 137 12.82 7.77 -11.13
C ASN A 137 12.58 6.30 -10.71
N TYR A 138 13.48 5.72 -9.91
CA TYR A 138 13.24 4.41 -9.32
C TYR A 138 12.04 4.39 -8.35
N THR A 139 11.50 5.55 -7.92
CA THR A 139 10.24 5.59 -7.16
C THR A 139 9.06 5.07 -7.99
N TYR A 140 9.06 5.34 -9.30
CA TYR A 140 8.04 4.84 -10.22
C TYR A 140 8.24 3.35 -10.51
N VAL A 141 9.48 2.91 -10.68
CA VAL A 141 9.81 1.47 -10.82
C VAL A 141 9.30 0.70 -9.60
N SER A 142 9.63 1.19 -8.40
CA SER A 142 9.18 0.57 -7.14
C SER A 142 7.65 0.52 -7.00
N ALA A 143 6.95 1.58 -7.45
CA ALA A 143 5.48 1.59 -7.47
C ALA A 143 4.93 0.50 -8.39
N ARG A 144 5.48 0.37 -9.60
CA ARG A 144 5.04 -0.61 -10.59
C ARG A 144 5.33 -2.06 -10.17
N LEU A 145 6.41 -2.29 -9.43
CA LEU A 145 6.70 -3.60 -8.82
C LEU A 145 5.72 -3.93 -7.69
N LEU A 146 5.37 -2.96 -6.84
CA LEU A 146 4.33 -3.13 -5.83
C LEU A 146 2.96 -3.39 -6.46
N LEU A 147 2.67 -2.79 -7.62
CA LEU A 147 1.44 -3.07 -8.38
C LEU A 147 1.37 -4.53 -8.86
N ASP A 148 2.48 -5.13 -9.27
CA ASP A 148 2.51 -6.54 -9.67
C ASP A 148 2.15 -7.47 -8.50
N GLU A 149 2.64 -7.18 -7.30
CA GLU A 149 2.28 -7.89 -6.07
C GLU A 149 0.79 -7.72 -5.74
N LEU A 150 0.30 -6.48 -5.74
CA LEU A 150 -1.13 -6.18 -5.51
C LEU A 150 -2.04 -6.84 -6.53
N ARG A 151 -1.66 -6.89 -7.82
CA ARG A 151 -2.41 -7.58 -8.86
C ARG A 151 -2.51 -9.07 -8.59
N THR A 152 -1.41 -9.70 -8.21
CA THR A 152 -1.40 -11.12 -7.87
C THR A 152 -2.31 -11.40 -6.68
N GLU A 153 -2.26 -10.58 -5.63
CA GLU A 153 -3.10 -10.68 -4.44
C GLU A 153 -4.59 -10.52 -4.78
N ALA A 154 -4.95 -9.42 -5.42
CA ALA A 154 -6.35 -9.08 -5.69
C ALA A 154 -6.99 -9.99 -6.74
N LEU A 155 -6.31 -10.27 -7.86
CA LEU A 155 -6.87 -11.11 -8.93
C LEU A 155 -7.07 -12.57 -8.48
N THR A 156 -6.14 -13.09 -7.66
CA THR A 156 -6.26 -14.42 -7.08
C THR A 156 -7.47 -14.53 -6.15
N PHE A 157 -7.66 -13.54 -5.27
CA PHE A 157 -8.81 -13.53 -4.35
C PHE A 157 -10.14 -13.41 -5.09
N LEU A 158 -10.19 -12.55 -6.11
CA LEU A 158 -11.40 -12.30 -6.90
C LEU A 158 -11.72 -13.44 -7.87
N ASP A 159 -10.77 -14.32 -8.12
CA ASP A 159 -10.87 -15.42 -9.12
C ASP A 159 -11.40 -14.93 -10.47
N VAL A 160 -10.73 -13.90 -11.01
CA VAL A 160 -11.19 -13.14 -12.18
C VAL A 160 -11.38 -14.01 -13.43
N ASP A 161 -10.54 -15.03 -13.62
CA ASP A 161 -10.62 -15.97 -14.75
C ASP A 161 -11.42 -17.26 -14.44
N GLY A 162 -11.88 -17.42 -13.20
CA GLY A 162 -12.66 -18.59 -12.76
C GLY A 162 -11.84 -19.89 -12.67
N SER A 163 -10.51 -19.81 -12.63
CA SER A 163 -9.63 -20.99 -12.61
C SER A 163 -9.47 -21.60 -11.23
N GLY A 164 -9.75 -20.84 -10.17
CA GLY A 164 -9.50 -21.23 -8.78
C GLY A 164 -8.01 -21.37 -8.44
N THR A 165 -7.11 -20.83 -9.27
CA THR A 165 -5.66 -20.89 -9.10
C THR A 165 -5.07 -19.51 -8.86
N GLN A 166 -3.77 -19.43 -8.53
CA GLN A 166 -3.07 -18.17 -8.42
C GLN A 166 -3.07 -17.44 -9.77
N GLN A 167 -3.50 -16.18 -9.75
CA GLN A 167 -3.59 -15.32 -10.93
C GLN A 167 -2.62 -14.18 -10.83
N SER A 168 -2.06 -13.79 -11.97
CA SER A 168 -1.22 -12.59 -12.09
C SER A 168 -1.43 -11.97 -13.47
N ALA A 169 -1.20 -10.66 -13.57
CA ALA A 169 -1.28 -9.94 -14.84
C ALA A 169 -0.16 -8.92 -14.94
N THR A 170 0.50 -8.86 -16.09
CA THR A 170 1.45 -7.79 -16.40
C THR A 170 0.71 -6.49 -16.73
N GLN A 171 1.43 -5.35 -16.75
CA GLN A 171 0.83 -4.07 -17.10
C GLN A 171 0.15 -4.10 -18.47
N ALA A 172 0.76 -4.77 -19.45
CA ALA A 172 0.22 -4.87 -20.81
C ALA A 172 -1.13 -5.61 -20.86
N GLN A 173 -1.38 -6.53 -19.92
CA GLN A 173 -2.63 -7.32 -19.84
C GLN A 173 -3.77 -6.56 -19.16
N MET A 174 -3.48 -5.49 -18.39
CA MET A 174 -4.47 -4.83 -17.56
C MET A 174 -5.63 -4.21 -18.33
N ALA A 175 -5.44 -3.83 -19.58
CA ALA A 175 -6.53 -3.32 -20.41
C ALA A 175 -7.69 -4.34 -20.60
N THR A 176 -7.34 -5.64 -20.62
CA THR A 176 -8.33 -6.74 -20.71
C THR A 176 -8.81 -7.16 -19.33
N VAL A 177 -7.96 -7.10 -18.31
CA VAL A 177 -8.23 -7.64 -16.97
C VAL A 177 -9.07 -6.67 -16.13
N TYR A 178 -8.84 -5.37 -16.20
CA TYR A 178 -9.52 -4.37 -15.37
C TYR A 178 -11.06 -4.40 -15.47
N PRO A 179 -11.69 -4.51 -16.67
CA PRO A 179 -13.14 -4.60 -16.75
C PRO A 179 -13.72 -5.79 -15.99
N GLN A 180 -13.05 -6.94 -16.07
CA GLN A 180 -13.46 -8.16 -15.37
C GLN A 180 -13.21 -8.04 -13.86
N ALA A 181 -12.05 -7.48 -13.47
CA ALA A 181 -11.70 -7.23 -12.07
C ALA A 181 -12.70 -6.29 -11.40
N LEU A 182 -13.13 -5.20 -12.07
CA LEU A 182 -14.16 -4.31 -11.55
C LEU A 182 -15.46 -5.07 -11.27
N ARG A 183 -15.93 -5.87 -12.25
CA ARG A 183 -17.15 -6.65 -12.09
C ARG A 183 -17.07 -7.62 -10.91
N GLN A 184 -16.00 -8.41 -10.84
CA GLN A 184 -15.80 -9.38 -9.76
C GLN A 184 -15.65 -8.69 -8.39
N PHE A 185 -14.92 -7.58 -8.34
CA PHE A 185 -14.76 -6.78 -7.12
C PHE A 185 -16.12 -6.29 -6.58
N ILE A 186 -16.98 -5.72 -7.43
CA ILE A 186 -18.28 -5.22 -7.00
C ILE A 186 -19.15 -6.37 -6.49
N LEU A 187 -19.28 -7.48 -7.25
CA LEU A 187 -20.10 -8.62 -6.86
C LEU A 187 -19.59 -9.26 -5.56
N ARG A 188 -18.29 -9.53 -5.51
CA ARG A 188 -17.67 -10.15 -4.34
C ARG A 188 -17.69 -9.24 -3.11
N GLY A 189 -17.47 -7.94 -3.30
CA GLY A 189 -17.53 -6.96 -2.21
C GLY A 189 -18.93 -6.82 -1.60
N ILE A 190 -19.97 -6.97 -2.40
CA ILE A 190 -21.38 -7.01 -1.91
C ILE A 190 -21.62 -8.31 -1.12
N GLU A 191 -21.19 -9.47 -1.64
CA GLU A 191 -21.30 -10.76 -0.93
C GLU A 191 -20.60 -10.75 0.44
N LEU A 192 -19.46 -10.06 0.52
CA LEU A 192 -18.68 -9.91 1.75
C LEU A 192 -19.23 -8.81 2.68
N GLU A 193 -20.34 -8.17 2.35
CA GLU A 193 -20.93 -7.06 3.10
C GLU A 193 -19.97 -5.87 3.29
N LEU A 194 -19.09 -5.64 2.31
CA LEU A 194 -18.16 -4.51 2.28
C LEU A 194 -18.68 -3.36 1.42
N LEU A 195 -19.39 -3.67 0.33
CA LEU A 195 -19.89 -2.72 -0.64
C LEU A 195 -21.41 -2.57 -0.60
N ALA A 196 -21.89 -1.38 -0.97
CA ALA A 196 -23.31 -1.08 -1.09
C ALA A 196 -23.94 -1.85 -2.27
N PRO A 197 -25.10 -2.53 -2.09
CA PRO A 197 -25.76 -3.29 -3.16
C PRO A 197 -26.10 -2.46 -4.40
N GLN A 198 -26.34 -1.15 -4.24
CA GLN A 198 -26.65 -0.22 -5.33
C GLN A 198 -25.54 -0.15 -6.38
N LEU A 199 -24.30 -0.49 -6.04
CA LEU A 199 -23.20 -0.52 -7.01
C LEU A 199 -23.40 -1.57 -8.10
N ALA A 200 -24.17 -2.62 -7.83
CA ALA A 200 -24.50 -3.63 -8.85
C ALA A 200 -25.56 -3.16 -9.88
N GLU A 201 -26.25 -2.05 -9.60
CA GLU A 201 -27.24 -1.45 -10.49
C GLU A 201 -26.60 -0.63 -11.64
N PHE A 202 -25.32 -0.30 -11.51
CA PHE A 202 -24.57 0.40 -12.56
C PHE A 202 -24.30 -0.54 -13.75
N ASP A 203 -24.17 0.04 -14.94
CA ASP A 203 -23.67 -0.67 -16.12
C ASP A 203 -22.14 -0.92 -15.95
N LEU A 204 -21.82 -2.05 -15.31
CA LEU A 204 -20.42 -2.42 -15.00
C LEU A 204 -19.58 -2.64 -16.26
N ASP A 205 -20.17 -3.00 -17.39
CA ASP A 205 -19.45 -3.16 -18.66
C ASP A 205 -19.06 -1.78 -19.22
N ARG A 206 -19.98 -0.81 -19.19
CA ARG A 206 -19.70 0.59 -19.56
C ARG A 206 -18.63 1.21 -18.66
N LEU A 207 -18.69 1.00 -17.34
CA LEU A 207 -17.71 1.50 -16.40
C LEU A 207 -16.35 0.80 -16.57
N GLY A 208 -16.34 -0.50 -16.75
CA GLY A 208 -15.13 -1.28 -17.01
C GLY A 208 -14.39 -0.83 -18.26
N ALA A 209 -15.14 -0.55 -19.34
CA ALA A 209 -14.58 -0.04 -20.58
C ALA A 209 -14.01 1.40 -20.48
N ALA A 210 -14.40 2.15 -19.44
CA ALA A 210 -13.91 3.50 -19.19
C ALA A 210 -12.63 3.54 -18.32
N LEU A 211 -12.19 2.39 -17.76
CA LEU A 211 -10.96 2.32 -16.98
C LEU A 211 -9.73 2.52 -17.86
N LEU A 212 -8.76 3.26 -17.36
CA LEU A 212 -7.52 3.65 -18.04
C LEU A 212 -6.30 3.07 -17.33
N PRO A 213 -5.87 1.85 -17.70
CA PRO A 213 -4.78 1.12 -17.01
C PRO A 213 -3.45 1.86 -17.02
N GLU A 214 -3.19 2.71 -18.02
CA GLU A 214 -1.99 3.53 -18.14
C GLU A 214 -1.84 4.53 -16.98
N ARG A 215 -2.92 4.88 -16.29
CA ARG A 215 -2.88 5.75 -15.09
C ARG A 215 -2.24 5.08 -13.89
N ASP A 216 -2.07 3.77 -13.90
CA ASP A 216 -1.28 3.05 -12.91
C ASP A 216 0.19 3.53 -12.89
N HIS A 217 0.69 4.06 -14.00
CA HIS A 217 2.04 4.61 -14.11
C HIS A 217 2.24 5.96 -13.44
N LEU A 218 1.16 6.64 -13.02
CA LEU A 218 1.23 7.93 -12.34
C LEU A 218 1.64 7.81 -10.87
N PHE A 219 1.56 6.62 -10.28
CA PHE A 219 1.89 6.41 -8.88
C PHE A 219 3.38 6.48 -8.61
N THR A 220 3.76 7.24 -7.59
CA THR A 220 5.04 7.06 -6.89
C THR A 220 4.91 5.93 -5.87
N TYR A 221 6.04 5.34 -5.46
CA TYR A 221 6.03 4.27 -4.46
C TYR A 221 5.30 4.65 -3.17
N LEU A 222 5.62 5.82 -2.59
CA LEU A 222 5.00 6.26 -1.34
C LEU A 222 3.48 6.47 -1.49
N GLY A 223 3.04 7.01 -2.63
CA GLY A 223 1.63 7.20 -2.92
C GLY A 223 0.87 5.87 -2.97
N LEU A 224 1.38 4.92 -3.75
CA LEU A 224 0.76 3.59 -3.87
C LEU A 224 0.83 2.80 -2.56
N GLN A 225 1.98 2.81 -1.87
CA GLN A 225 2.14 2.14 -0.57
C GLN A 225 1.13 2.67 0.45
N THR A 226 0.86 3.99 0.44
CA THR A 226 -0.15 4.58 1.32
C THR A 226 -1.56 4.07 1.01
N LEU A 227 -1.91 3.93 -0.29
CA LEU A 227 -3.19 3.34 -0.69
C LEU A 227 -3.28 1.86 -0.30
N TYR A 228 -2.21 1.11 -0.53
CA TYR A 228 -2.10 -0.32 -0.18
C TYR A 228 -2.27 -0.55 1.32
N ASP A 229 -1.58 0.22 2.15
CA ASP A 229 -1.59 0.02 3.61
C ASP A 229 -2.87 0.50 4.28
N ARG A 230 -3.57 1.50 3.69
CA ARG A 230 -4.61 2.23 4.42
C ARG A 230 -5.95 2.35 3.71
N TYR A 231 -5.99 2.32 2.37
CA TYR A 231 -7.19 2.75 1.64
C TYR A 231 -7.87 1.65 0.84
N PHE A 232 -7.11 0.74 0.24
CA PHE A 232 -7.72 -0.34 -0.54
C PHE A 232 -8.55 -1.25 0.34
N ILE A 233 -9.75 -1.58 -0.11
CA ILE A 233 -10.62 -2.52 0.57
C ILE A 233 -9.94 -3.89 0.62
N HIS A 234 -9.97 -4.49 1.80
CA HIS A 234 -9.37 -5.80 2.06
C HIS A 234 -10.34 -6.73 2.80
N SER A 235 -10.13 -8.02 2.67
CA SER A 235 -10.79 -9.08 3.42
C SER A 235 -9.74 -9.97 4.07
N ASN A 236 -9.73 -10.06 5.41
CA ASN A 236 -8.73 -10.83 6.16
C ASN A 236 -7.28 -10.48 5.76
N ASP A 237 -6.96 -9.19 5.72
CA ASP A 237 -5.67 -8.62 5.32
C ASP A 237 -5.27 -8.84 3.85
N ILE A 238 -6.10 -9.47 3.02
CA ILE A 238 -5.92 -9.60 1.57
C ILE A 238 -6.57 -8.40 0.88
N ARG A 239 -5.80 -7.60 0.13
CA ARG A 239 -6.34 -6.48 -0.67
C ARG A 239 -7.07 -7.05 -1.86
N ILE A 240 -8.33 -6.60 -2.02
CA ILE A 240 -9.20 -7.06 -3.09
C ILE A 240 -9.49 -5.95 -4.12
N GLU A 241 -8.88 -4.79 -3.93
CA GLU A 241 -9.13 -3.60 -4.73
C GLU A 241 -7.86 -3.15 -5.46
N LEU A 242 -7.96 -2.99 -6.77
CA LEU A 242 -6.90 -2.47 -7.64
C LEU A 242 -7.04 -0.95 -7.83
N PRO A 243 -5.98 -0.19 -8.17
CA PRO A 243 -6.02 1.27 -8.18
C PRO A 243 -7.13 1.88 -9.05
N GLN A 244 -7.31 1.42 -10.29
CA GLN A 244 -8.35 1.97 -11.14
C GLN A 244 -9.75 1.55 -10.68
N VAL A 245 -9.89 0.36 -10.07
CA VAL A 245 -11.12 -0.11 -9.42
C VAL A 245 -11.45 0.75 -8.20
N PHE A 246 -10.44 1.10 -7.39
CA PHE A 246 -10.58 2.00 -6.24
C PHE A 246 -11.15 3.37 -6.64
N PHE A 247 -10.55 4.03 -7.64
CA PHE A 247 -11.07 5.32 -8.09
C PHE A 247 -12.47 5.20 -8.68
N MET A 248 -12.74 4.10 -9.42
CA MET A 248 -14.09 3.87 -9.96
C MET A 248 -15.11 3.59 -8.86
N ARG A 249 -14.79 2.81 -7.82
CA ARG A 249 -15.67 2.57 -6.67
C ARG A 249 -16.00 3.89 -5.94
N VAL A 250 -15.00 4.74 -5.70
CA VAL A 250 -15.22 6.06 -5.08
C VAL A 250 -16.13 6.90 -5.95
N ALA A 251 -15.88 6.94 -7.25
CA ALA A 251 -16.69 7.67 -8.22
C ALA A 251 -18.14 7.16 -8.30
N MET A 252 -18.33 5.84 -8.32
CA MET A 252 -19.66 5.22 -8.27
C MET A 252 -20.40 5.61 -6.99
N GLY A 253 -19.73 5.52 -5.83
CA GLY A 253 -20.34 5.88 -4.54
C GLY A 253 -20.75 7.35 -4.43
N LEU A 254 -20.07 8.25 -5.16
CA LEU A 254 -20.45 9.66 -5.26
C LEU A 254 -21.58 9.90 -6.27
N ALA A 255 -21.76 9.00 -7.23
CA ALA A 255 -22.70 9.17 -8.34
C ALA A 255 -24.06 8.47 -8.15
N VAL A 256 -24.28 7.74 -7.04
CA VAL A 256 -25.50 6.91 -6.82
C VAL A 256 -26.80 7.69 -6.99
N GLU A 257 -26.85 8.95 -6.56
CA GLU A 257 -28.04 9.79 -6.59
C GLU A 257 -28.11 10.73 -7.82
N GLU A 258 -27.20 10.57 -8.79
CA GLU A 258 -27.18 11.41 -10.00
C GLU A 258 -28.17 10.92 -11.06
N ASP A 259 -28.64 11.82 -11.95
CA ASP A 259 -29.60 11.50 -13.04
C ASP A 259 -29.08 10.46 -14.03
N ASP A 260 -27.79 10.50 -14.40
CA ASP A 260 -27.07 9.47 -15.16
C ASP A 260 -25.86 9.02 -14.31
N PRO A 261 -26.06 8.06 -13.39
CA PRO A 261 -25.01 7.64 -12.47
C PRO A 261 -23.75 7.13 -13.19
N CYS A 262 -23.89 6.43 -14.31
CA CYS A 262 -22.74 5.91 -15.05
C CYS A 262 -21.92 7.01 -15.70
N ALA A 263 -22.56 8.01 -16.31
CA ALA A 263 -21.83 9.14 -16.92
C ALA A 263 -21.10 9.95 -15.84
N ARG A 264 -21.74 10.20 -14.71
CA ARG A 264 -21.14 10.92 -13.57
C ARG A 264 -20.01 10.14 -12.93
N ALA A 265 -20.17 8.83 -12.76
CA ALA A 265 -19.10 7.99 -12.24
C ALA A 265 -17.85 8.05 -13.14
N ILE A 266 -18.01 8.01 -14.47
CA ILE A 266 -16.90 8.14 -15.42
C ILE A 266 -16.24 9.53 -15.32
N GLU A 267 -17.02 10.60 -15.18
CA GLU A 267 -16.49 11.95 -15.01
C GLU A 267 -15.68 12.08 -13.71
N PHE A 268 -16.23 11.63 -12.58
CA PHE A 268 -15.53 11.65 -11.29
C PHE A 268 -14.30 10.74 -11.29
N TYR A 269 -14.39 9.55 -11.87
CA TYR A 269 -13.25 8.66 -12.07
C TYR A 269 -12.12 9.36 -12.84
N ASN A 270 -12.43 10.06 -13.89
CA ASN A 270 -11.41 10.76 -14.68
C ASN A 270 -10.67 11.81 -13.85
N LEU A 271 -11.38 12.59 -13.03
CA LEU A 271 -10.78 13.59 -12.15
C LEU A 271 -9.90 12.98 -11.04
N LEU A 272 -10.38 11.88 -10.43
CA LEU A 272 -9.67 11.23 -9.33
C LEU A 272 -8.44 10.47 -9.82
N SER A 273 -8.60 9.67 -10.89
CA SER A 273 -7.53 8.77 -11.36
C SER A 273 -6.42 9.46 -12.15
N SER A 274 -6.66 10.70 -12.65
CA SER A 274 -5.63 11.57 -13.23
C SER A 274 -4.85 12.36 -12.19
N PHE A 275 -5.27 12.32 -10.91
CA PHE A 275 -4.78 13.18 -9.82
C PHE A 275 -5.04 14.68 -10.01
N ASP A 276 -5.96 15.08 -10.90
CA ASP A 276 -6.39 16.47 -11.02
C ASP A 276 -7.17 16.94 -9.79
N TYR A 277 -7.81 15.98 -9.09
CA TYR A 277 -8.50 16.20 -7.83
C TYR A 277 -8.35 14.97 -6.91
N MET A 278 -8.23 15.21 -5.61
CA MET A 278 -8.22 14.15 -4.59
C MET A 278 -9.22 14.48 -3.48
N SER A 279 -10.09 13.53 -3.20
CA SER A 279 -11.08 13.64 -2.12
C SER A 279 -10.43 13.50 -0.74
N SER A 280 -11.16 13.92 0.29
CA SER A 280 -10.74 13.69 1.68
C SER A 280 -10.76 12.21 2.06
N THR A 281 -9.99 11.87 3.09
CA THR A 281 -9.85 10.50 3.59
C THR A 281 -11.18 9.76 3.79
N PRO A 282 -12.22 10.31 4.45
CA PRO A 282 -13.50 9.59 4.63
C PRO A 282 -14.20 9.26 3.31
N THR A 283 -14.11 10.12 2.32
CA THR A 283 -14.67 9.88 0.99
C THR A 283 -13.95 8.70 0.31
N LEU A 284 -12.61 8.70 0.33
CA LEU A 284 -11.81 7.62 -0.26
C LEU A 284 -12.07 6.27 0.42
N PHE A 285 -12.24 6.25 1.74
CA PHE A 285 -12.54 5.03 2.49
C PHE A 285 -13.96 4.52 2.25
N ASN A 286 -14.97 5.41 2.36
CA ASN A 286 -16.34 4.99 2.61
C ASN A 286 -17.27 5.12 1.40
N ALA A 287 -16.87 5.86 0.33
CA ALA A 287 -17.73 5.97 -0.85
C ALA A 287 -17.94 4.59 -1.49
N GLY A 288 -19.19 4.26 -1.78
CA GLY A 288 -19.58 2.96 -2.33
C GLY A 288 -19.59 1.79 -1.33
N THR A 289 -19.30 2.03 -0.03
CA THR A 289 -19.43 1.00 1.01
C THR A 289 -20.84 0.99 1.62
N LEU A 290 -21.14 0.00 2.46
CA LEU A 290 -22.42 -0.07 3.21
C LEU A 290 -22.67 1.12 4.14
N ARG A 291 -21.65 1.90 4.48
CA ARG A 291 -21.72 3.01 5.42
C ARG A 291 -20.99 4.23 4.87
N PRO A 292 -21.63 4.93 3.91
CA PRO A 292 -21.00 6.01 3.16
C PRO A 292 -20.89 7.31 3.97
N GLN A 293 -20.18 7.28 5.09
CA GLN A 293 -19.83 8.49 5.83
C GLN A 293 -18.68 9.19 5.09
N LEU A 294 -18.99 10.29 4.39
CA LEU A 294 -18.06 10.96 3.48
C LEU A 294 -17.50 12.27 4.04
N SER A 295 -18.05 12.79 5.15
CA SER A 295 -17.64 14.06 5.74
C SER A 295 -16.36 13.90 6.57
N SER A 296 -15.39 14.78 6.36
CA SER A 296 -14.14 14.78 7.11
C SER A 296 -14.22 15.52 8.44
N CYS A 297 -15.12 16.50 8.57
CA CYS A 297 -15.22 17.35 9.74
C CYS A 297 -16.66 17.63 10.13
N PHE A 298 -16.90 17.65 11.45
CA PHE A 298 -18.19 17.97 12.06
C PHE A 298 -18.00 19.07 13.07
N LEU A 299 -18.87 20.08 13.03
CA LEU A 299 -18.88 21.19 13.97
C LEU A 299 -20.17 21.15 14.80
N THR A 300 -20.04 21.21 16.12
CA THR A 300 -21.17 21.17 17.07
C THR A 300 -21.11 22.37 17.99
N THR A 301 -22.20 23.13 18.08
CA THR A 301 -22.37 24.14 19.12
C THR A 301 -22.98 23.50 20.35
N VAL A 302 -22.30 23.61 21.48
CA VAL A 302 -22.69 22.98 22.74
C VAL A 302 -23.68 23.92 23.50
N PRO A 303 -24.94 23.50 23.75
CA PRO A 303 -25.89 24.31 24.51
C PRO A 303 -25.49 24.47 25.98
N ASP A 304 -26.02 25.56 26.63
CA ASP A 304 -25.76 25.83 28.04
C ASP A 304 -26.72 25.10 28.97
N ASP A 305 -26.86 23.80 28.80
CA ASP A 305 -27.59 22.89 29.67
C ASP A 305 -26.97 21.50 29.71
N LEU A 306 -27.16 20.75 30.80
CA LEU A 306 -26.54 19.45 30.98
C LEU A 306 -26.96 18.44 29.93
N HIS A 307 -28.21 18.43 29.50
CA HIS A 307 -28.68 17.50 28.50
C HIS A 307 -27.97 17.75 27.15
N GLY A 308 -27.90 19.02 26.72
CA GLY A 308 -27.21 19.40 25.51
C GLY A 308 -25.68 19.18 25.56
N ILE A 309 -25.04 19.42 26.71
CA ILE A 309 -23.61 19.13 26.92
C ILE A 309 -23.34 17.65 26.74
N TYR A 310 -24.06 16.78 27.44
CA TYR A 310 -23.86 15.33 27.32
C TYR A 310 -24.32 14.77 25.97
N GLY A 311 -25.36 15.38 25.36
CA GLY A 311 -25.76 15.08 23.99
C GLY A 311 -24.62 15.34 22.99
N ALA A 312 -23.97 16.50 23.06
CA ALA A 312 -22.81 16.82 22.22
C ALA A 312 -21.62 15.84 22.43
N ILE A 313 -21.37 15.42 23.67
CA ILE A 313 -20.34 14.41 23.99
C ILE A 313 -20.70 13.05 23.36
N GLN A 314 -21.98 12.64 23.47
CA GLN A 314 -22.44 11.40 22.85
C GLN A 314 -22.30 11.44 21.31
N ASP A 315 -22.73 12.53 20.68
CA ASP A 315 -22.61 12.73 19.23
C ASP A 315 -21.14 12.68 18.79
N ASN A 316 -20.25 13.33 19.54
CA ASN A 316 -18.82 13.29 19.29
C ASN A 316 -18.26 11.86 19.33
N ALA A 317 -18.67 11.05 20.30
CA ALA A 317 -18.24 9.66 20.40
C ALA A 317 -18.71 8.84 19.18
N MET A 318 -19.95 9.06 18.73
CA MET A 318 -20.50 8.38 17.57
C MET A 318 -19.82 8.80 16.26
N LEU A 319 -19.60 10.10 16.07
CA LEU A 319 -18.91 10.64 14.88
C LEU A 319 -17.42 10.20 14.82
N SER A 320 -16.75 10.20 15.97
CA SER A 320 -15.35 9.76 16.08
C SER A 320 -15.16 8.30 15.68
N LYS A 321 -16.14 7.44 15.97
CA LYS A 321 -16.13 6.03 15.54
C LYS A 321 -15.99 5.88 14.02
N TRP A 322 -16.46 6.84 13.23
CA TRP A 322 -16.49 6.82 11.78
C TRP A 322 -15.42 7.72 11.14
N ALA A 323 -14.32 7.96 11.87
CA ALA A 323 -13.16 8.73 11.41
C ALA A 323 -13.47 10.20 11.07
N GLY A 324 -14.50 10.80 11.68
CA GLY A 324 -14.81 12.22 11.56
C GLY A 324 -13.90 13.07 12.46
N GLY A 325 -13.35 14.17 11.95
CA GLY A 325 -12.74 15.23 12.75
C GLY A 325 -13.82 16.02 13.49
N LEU A 326 -13.58 16.39 14.76
CA LEU A 326 -14.58 17.02 15.61
C LEU A 326 -14.11 18.39 16.07
N GLY A 327 -14.97 19.40 15.92
CA GLY A 327 -14.80 20.73 16.48
C GLY A 327 -16.05 21.12 17.29
N ASN A 328 -15.83 21.57 18.54
CA ASN A 328 -16.92 21.98 19.41
C ASN A 328 -16.82 23.45 19.78
N ASP A 329 -17.92 24.19 19.59
CA ASP A 329 -18.07 25.55 20.06
C ASP A 329 -18.72 25.54 21.46
N TRP A 330 -17.90 25.82 22.47
CA TRP A 330 -18.31 25.92 23.87
C TRP A 330 -18.73 27.35 24.29
N THR A 331 -18.70 28.32 23.36
CA THR A 331 -18.99 29.74 23.66
C THR A 331 -20.34 29.95 24.33
N PRO A 332 -21.43 29.20 24.01
CA PRO A 332 -22.72 29.38 24.69
C PRO A 332 -22.72 28.95 26.16
N VAL A 333 -21.81 28.03 26.54
CA VAL A 333 -21.76 27.50 27.90
C VAL A 333 -21.31 28.60 28.88
N ARG A 334 -22.11 28.82 29.94
CA ARG A 334 -21.89 29.89 30.91
C ARG A 334 -20.53 29.86 31.57
N ALA A 335 -19.96 31.02 31.77
CA ALA A 335 -18.65 31.19 32.37
C ALA A 335 -18.59 30.79 33.86
N LEU A 336 -17.37 30.56 34.35
CA LEU A 336 -17.06 30.39 35.76
C LEU A 336 -17.66 31.50 36.60
N GLY A 337 -18.32 31.14 37.70
CA GLY A 337 -18.94 32.10 38.64
C GLY A 337 -20.34 32.56 38.26
N THR A 338 -20.86 32.22 37.07
CA THR A 338 -22.22 32.55 36.66
C THR A 338 -23.24 31.84 37.54
N TYR A 339 -24.28 32.58 38.01
CA TYR A 339 -25.34 32.06 38.87
C TYR A 339 -26.20 31.01 38.16
N ILE A 340 -26.47 29.89 38.83
CA ILE A 340 -27.31 28.78 38.34
C ILE A 340 -28.65 28.82 39.13
N LYS A 341 -29.70 29.34 38.48
CA LYS A 341 -31.02 29.56 39.11
C LYS A 341 -31.61 28.28 39.72
N GLY A 342 -31.45 27.12 39.09
CA GLY A 342 -32.04 25.86 39.53
C GLY A 342 -31.43 25.25 40.80
N THR A 343 -30.17 25.53 41.05
CA THR A 343 -29.43 24.95 42.20
C THR A 343 -28.98 25.96 43.22
N ASN A 344 -29.26 27.24 43.02
CA ASN A 344 -28.77 28.36 43.81
C ASN A 344 -27.23 28.39 43.96
N GLY A 345 -26.55 27.79 43.02
CA GLY A 345 -25.08 27.69 43.00
C GLY A 345 -24.45 28.58 41.95
N LYS A 346 -23.12 28.42 41.79
CA LYS A 346 -22.32 29.09 40.74
C LYS A 346 -21.72 28.07 39.80
N SER A 347 -21.66 28.41 38.51
CA SER A 347 -21.01 27.60 37.50
C SER A 347 -19.55 27.46 37.79
N GLN A 348 -18.98 26.27 37.53
CA GLN A 348 -17.56 26.02 37.57
C GLN A 348 -16.90 26.27 36.19
N GLY A 349 -17.70 26.65 35.19
CA GLY A 349 -17.20 26.82 33.79
C GLY A 349 -17.03 25.49 33.05
N VAL A 350 -16.18 25.51 32.04
CA VAL A 350 -15.87 24.39 31.13
C VAL A 350 -14.60 23.67 31.54
N VAL A 351 -13.91 24.14 32.58
CA VAL A 351 -12.59 23.62 33.02
C VAL A 351 -12.74 22.69 34.21
#